data_a53bcce0c6c44283b9bb2bbcd1acc035
#
_entry.id   a53bcce0c6c44283b9bb2bbcd1acc035
#
_cell.length_a   1.000
_cell.length_b   1.000
_cell.length_c   1.000
_cell.angle_alpha   90.00
_cell.angle_beta   90.00
_cell.angle_gamma   90.00
#
_symmetry.space_group_name_H-M   'P 1'
#
loop_
_entity.id
_entity.type
_entity.pdbx_description
1 polymer ?
#
loop_
_entity_poly.entity_id
_entity_poly.type
_entity_poly.pdbx_seq_one_letter_code
_entity_poly.pdbx_strand_id
1 'polypeptide(L)'
;AFMQTIVRTESGAVYWHCSQGKDRTGLGSALILAALGADRNLIMQDCEISNEYYKDDVDAIFQRVTDPLERETVITFVGVNVNYFSAALEIVEKQYGSLMDFLKGPICLSDEDIEQLRNRFLE
;
A
#
# COMPACT_ATOMS: atom_id res chain seq x y z
N ALA A 1 -7.66 9.27 10.91
CA ALA A 1 -6.35 9.74 11.37
C ALA A 1 -5.31 9.81 10.25
N PHE A 2 -4.77 8.69 9.69
CA PHE A 2 -3.67 8.69 8.70
C PHE A 2 -3.90 9.65 7.52
N MET A 3 -4.89 9.41 6.68
CA MET A 3 -5.21 10.26 5.52
C MET A 3 -5.48 11.71 5.92
N GLN A 4 -6.20 11.93 7.01
CA GLN A 4 -6.48 13.28 7.54
C GLN A 4 -5.19 14.03 7.94
N THR A 5 -4.17 13.32 8.43
CA THR A 5 -2.87 13.93 8.72
C THR A 5 -2.19 14.40 7.43
N ILE A 6 -2.22 13.57 6.38
CA ILE A 6 -1.62 13.92 5.08
C ILE A 6 -2.31 15.14 4.47
N VAL A 7 -3.65 15.16 4.47
CA VAL A 7 -4.44 16.31 3.95
C VAL A 7 -4.07 17.59 4.68
N ARG A 8 -4.02 17.57 6.02
CA ARG A 8 -3.77 18.76 6.85
C ARG A 8 -2.32 19.25 6.86
N THR A 9 -1.37 18.47 6.33
CA THR A 9 0.03 18.90 6.28
C THR A 9 0.23 19.82 5.08
N GLU A 10 0.29 21.12 5.30
CA GLU A 10 0.36 22.13 4.22
C GLU A 10 1.75 22.29 3.64
N SER A 11 2.81 21.97 4.38
CA SER A 11 4.20 22.15 3.94
C SER A 11 5.12 21.08 4.50
N GLY A 12 6.28 20.89 3.88
CA GLY A 12 7.28 19.90 4.27
C GLY A 12 6.95 18.51 3.73
N ALA A 13 7.70 17.50 4.20
CA ALA A 13 7.53 16.12 3.83
C ALA A 13 6.69 15.37 4.87
N VAL A 14 5.84 14.45 4.39
CA VAL A 14 5.16 13.48 5.26
C VAL A 14 5.86 12.15 5.11
N TYR A 15 6.28 11.59 6.24
CA TYR A 15 6.91 10.28 6.31
C TYR A 15 6.03 9.32 7.13
N TRP A 16 5.77 8.15 6.58
CA TRP A 16 5.06 7.08 7.29
C TRP A 16 5.79 5.77 7.14
N HIS A 17 5.73 4.95 8.16
CA HIS A 17 6.36 3.64 8.18
C HIS A 17 5.61 2.67 9.10
N CYS A 18 5.89 1.39 8.94
CA CYS A 18 5.60 0.36 9.92
C CYS A 18 6.91 -0.28 10.40
N SER A 19 6.89 -1.51 10.87
CA SER A 19 8.13 -2.17 11.33
C SER A 19 9.12 -2.42 10.20
N GLN A 20 8.64 -2.90 9.05
CA GLN A 20 9.46 -3.25 7.87
C GLN A 20 9.20 -2.35 6.65
N GLY A 21 8.25 -1.44 6.73
CA GLY A 21 7.94 -0.51 5.64
C GLY A 21 7.21 -1.11 4.43
N LYS A 22 6.67 -2.33 4.53
CA LYS A 22 6.03 -3.05 3.41
C LYS A 22 4.51 -3.18 3.55
N ASP A 23 3.99 -3.97 4.48
CA ASP A 23 2.56 -4.35 4.52
C ASP A 23 1.65 -3.16 4.90
N ARG A 24 1.71 -2.69 6.14
CA ARG A 24 0.89 -1.55 6.61
C ARG A 24 1.26 -0.25 5.92
N THR A 25 2.53 -0.06 5.59
CA THR A 25 3.02 1.08 4.81
C THR A 25 2.47 1.02 3.39
N GLY A 26 2.51 -0.16 2.74
CA GLY A 26 1.95 -0.39 1.42
C GLY A 26 0.44 -0.13 1.36
N LEU A 27 -0.33 -0.57 2.37
CA LEU A 27 -1.75 -0.23 2.45
C LEU A 27 -1.99 1.28 2.58
N GLY A 28 -1.13 1.98 3.34
CA GLY A 28 -1.17 3.45 3.41
C GLY A 28 -0.88 4.10 2.05
N SER A 29 0.13 3.61 1.33
CA SER A 29 0.45 4.05 -0.04
C SER A 29 -0.71 3.79 -1.00
N ALA A 30 -1.36 2.62 -0.92
CA ALA A 30 -2.52 2.31 -1.75
C ALA A 30 -3.67 3.30 -1.56
N LEU A 31 -3.94 3.73 -0.34
CA LEU A 31 -4.98 4.74 -0.07
C LEU A 31 -4.61 6.10 -0.64
N ILE A 32 -3.34 6.49 -0.58
CA ILE A 32 -2.85 7.74 -1.19
C ILE A 32 -2.97 7.65 -2.71
N LEU A 33 -2.46 6.59 -3.32
CA LEU A 33 -2.54 6.36 -4.77
C LEU A 33 -3.99 6.35 -5.27
N ALA A 34 -4.90 5.70 -4.55
CA ALA A 34 -6.32 5.72 -4.86
C ALA A 34 -6.92 7.14 -4.80
N ALA A 35 -6.57 7.95 -3.78
CA ALA A 35 -7.00 9.34 -3.68
C ALA A 35 -6.48 10.19 -4.86
N LEU A 36 -5.25 9.92 -5.30
CA LEU A 36 -4.64 10.57 -6.46
C LEU A 36 -5.24 10.09 -7.80
N GLY A 37 -6.01 9.01 -7.83
CA GLY A 37 -6.68 8.50 -9.01
C GLY A 37 -5.96 7.36 -9.72
N ALA A 38 -4.97 6.76 -9.07
CA ALA A 38 -4.32 5.55 -9.59
C ALA A 38 -5.33 4.40 -9.68
N ASP A 39 -5.26 3.64 -10.76
CA ASP A 39 -6.05 2.43 -10.90
C ASP A 39 -5.48 1.28 -10.06
N ARG A 40 -6.25 0.19 -9.94
CA ARG A 40 -5.85 -0.98 -9.17
C ARG A 40 -4.54 -1.60 -9.66
N ASN A 41 -4.30 -1.60 -10.97
CA ASN A 41 -3.09 -2.21 -11.53
C ASN A 41 -1.85 -1.44 -11.10
N LEU A 42 -1.90 -0.11 -11.13
CA LEU A 42 -0.80 0.74 -10.68
C LEU A 42 -0.55 0.59 -9.17
N ILE A 43 -1.61 0.49 -8.36
CA ILE A 43 -1.50 0.23 -6.92
C ILE A 43 -0.86 -1.14 -6.65
N MET A 44 -1.21 -2.16 -7.41
CA MET A 44 -0.60 -3.50 -7.29
C MET A 44 0.87 -3.49 -7.71
N GLN A 45 1.23 -2.80 -8.78
CA GLN A 45 2.62 -2.63 -9.22
C GLN A 45 3.48 -1.92 -8.17
N ASP A 46 2.98 -0.86 -7.56
CA ASP A 46 3.67 -0.16 -6.47
C ASP A 46 3.94 -1.09 -5.26
N CYS A 47 2.97 -1.93 -4.93
CA CYS A 47 3.15 -2.94 -3.89
C CYS A 47 4.22 -3.98 -4.28
N GLU A 48 4.17 -4.49 -5.50
CA GLU A 48 5.04 -5.56 -6.00
C GLU A 48 6.50 -5.12 -6.13
N ILE A 49 6.76 -3.85 -6.48
CA ILE A 49 8.11 -3.32 -6.62
C ILE A 49 8.92 -3.42 -5.32
N SER A 50 8.25 -3.49 -4.17
CA SER A 50 8.90 -3.73 -2.88
C SER A 50 9.70 -5.03 -2.86
N ASN A 51 9.27 -6.05 -3.62
CA ASN A 51 9.96 -7.33 -3.69
C ASN A 51 11.32 -7.25 -4.41
N GLU A 52 11.53 -6.27 -5.28
CA GLU A 52 12.83 -6.02 -5.89
C GLU A 52 13.86 -5.63 -4.85
N TYR A 53 13.46 -4.83 -3.86
CA TYR A 53 14.33 -4.39 -2.76
C TYR A 53 14.60 -5.48 -1.73
N TYR A 54 13.70 -6.45 -1.57
CA TYR A 54 13.89 -7.60 -0.67
C TYR A 54 14.51 -8.82 -1.35
N LYS A 55 14.78 -8.76 -2.65
CA LYS A 55 15.25 -9.89 -3.43
C LYS A 55 16.52 -10.52 -2.86
N ASP A 56 17.53 -9.72 -2.53
CA ASP A 56 18.79 -10.21 -2.01
C ASP A 56 18.63 -10.90 -0.64
N ASP A 57 17.77 -10.39 0.22
CA ASP A 57 17.47 -11.00 1.51
C ASP A 57 16.73 -12.33 1.34
N VAL A 58 15.75 -12.39 0.44
CA VAL A 58 15.02 -13.62 0.10
C VAL A 58 15.98 -14.67 -0.50
N ASP A 59 16.80 -14.28 -1.46
CA ASP A 59 17.76 -15.16 -2.13
C ASP A 59 18.79 -15.72 -1.12
N ALA A 60 19.28 -14.90 -0.20
CA ALA A 60 20.22 -15.35 0.84
C ALA A 60 19.60 -16.41 1.77
N ILE A 61 18.31 -16.27 2.09
CA ILE A 61 17.60 -17.25 2.90
C ILE A 61 17.31 -18.52 2.07
N PHE A 62 16.93 -18.37 0.79
CA PHE A 62 16.64 -19.50 -0.11
C PHE A 62 17.84 -20.42 -0.38
N GLN A 63 19.07 -19.93 -0.19
CA GLN A 63 20.26 -20.80 -0.23
C GLN A 63 20.27 -21.84 0.89
N ARG A 64 19.53 -21.59 1.98
CA ARG A 64 19.50 -22.46 3.18
C ARG A 64 18.17 -23.19 3.35
N VAL A 65 17.13 -22.73 2.67
CA VAL A 65 15.75 -23.23 2.75
C VAL A 65 15.40 -23.90 1.42
N THR A 66 15.15 -25.20 1.45
CA THR A 66 14.82 -26.00 0.25
C THR A 66 13.35 -26.43 0.20
N ASP A 67 12.70 -26.52 1.37
CA ASP A 67 11.29 -26.91 1.45
C ASP A 67 10.38 -25.83 0.85
N PRO A 68 9.44 -26.20 -0.05
CA PRO A 68 8.56 -25.24 -0.71
C PRO A 68 7.68 -24.42 0.24
N LEU A 69 7.17 -25.04 1.32
CA LEU A 69 6.31 -24.36 2.30
C LEU A 69 7.10 -23.36 3.13
N GLU A 70 8.35 -23.71 3.50
CA GLU A 70 9.24 -22.79 4.18
C GLU A 70 9.62 -21.60 3.28
N ARG A 71 9.81 -21.83 1.96
CA ARG A 71 10.05 -20.76 1.00
C ARG A 71 8.86 -19.82 0.85
N GLU A 72 7.65 -20.34 0.80
CA GLU A 72 6.43 -19.51 0.79
C GLU A 72 6.34 -18.66 2.07
N THR A 73 6.70 -19.25 3.21
CA THR A 73 6.79 -18.54 4.49
C THR A 73 7.81 -17.40 4.43
N VAL A 74 8.99 -17.64 3.86
CA VAL A 74 10.02 -16.61 3.68
C VAL A 74 9.51 -15.45 2.82
N ILE A 75 8.87 -15.72 1.67
CA ILE A 75 8.29 -14.69 0.81
C ILE A 75 7.25 -13.87 1.59
N THR A 76 6.43 -14.53 2.39
CA THR A 76 5.39 -13.85 3.17
C THR A 76 5.95 -12.94 4.27
N PHE A 77 7.01 -13.36 4.96
CA PHE A 77 7.55 -12.63 6.11
C PHE A 77 8.69 -11.66 5.76
N VAL A 78 9.50 -11.97 4.77
CA VAL A 78 10.62 -11.13 4.32
C VAL A 78 10.16 -10.20 3.19
N GLY A 79 9.63 -10.77 2.12
CA GLY A 79 9.06 -10.02 0.99
C GLY A 79 7.63 -9.54 1.23
N VAL A 80 6.96 -9.14 0.14
CA VAL A 80 5.54 -8.81 0.10
C VAL A 80 4.78 -9.94 -0.59
N ASN A 81 3.79 -10.50 0.08
CA ASN A 81 2.87 -11.43 -0.55
C ASN A 81 1.74 -10.65 -1.26
N VAL A 82 1.88 -10.47 -2.57
CA VAL A 82 0.93 -9.71 -3.39
C VAL A 82 -0.49 -10.27 -3.35
N ASN A 83 -0.66 -11.57 -3.11
CA ASN A 83 -1.98 -12.18 -2.99
C ASN A 83 -2.68 -11.71 -1.69
N TYR A 84 -1.96 -11.57 -0.60
CA TYR A 84 -2.52 -11.05 0.66
C TYR A 84 -2.85 -9.58 0.54
N PHE A 85 -2.02 -8.82 -0.16
CA PHE A 85 -2.28 -7.41 -0.44
C PHE A 85 -3.52 -7.24 -1.34
N SER A 86 -3.62 -8.02 -2.43
CA SER A 86 -4.80 -8.04 -3.30
C SER A 86 -6.07 -8.40 -2.53
N ALA A 87 -6.01 -9.45 -1.69
CA ALA A 87 -7.16 -9.86 -0.87
C ALA A 87 -7.61 -8.76 0.10
N ALA A 88 -6.68 -7.99 0.67
CA ALA A 88 -7.04 -6.86 1.53
C ALA A 88 -7.79 -5.77 0.76
N LEU A 89 -7.35 -5.43 -0.46
CA LEU A 89 -8.05 -4.47 -1.31
C LEU A 89 -9.43 -5.00 -1.74
N GLU A 90 -9.53 -6.28 -2.10
CA GLU A 90 -10.79 -6.93 -2.49
C GLU A 90 -11.84 -6.90 -1.37
N ILE A 91 -11.42 -7.09 -0.11
CA ILE A 91 -12.33 -6.98 1.04
C ILE A 91 -12.89 -5.57 1.13
N VAL A 92 -12.06 -4.54 0.96
CA VAL A 92 -12.49 -3.15 0.98
C VAL A 92 -13.46 -2.86 -0.18
N GLU A 93 -13.12 -3.27 -1.40
CA GLU A 93 -13.95 -3.08 -2.58
C GLU A 93 -15.29 -3.81 -2.47
N LYS A 94 -15.29 -5.04 -1.97
CA LYS A 94 -16.51 -5.82 -1.75
C LYS A 94 -17.43 -5.19 -0.70
N GLN A 95 -16.86 -4.58 0.34
CA GLN A 95 -17.63 -4.01 1.44
C GLN A 95 -18.13 -2.59 1.13
N TYR A 96 -17.37 -1.81 0.38
CA TYR A 96 -17.63 -0.37 0.19
C TYR A 96 -17.85 0.05 -1.27
N GLY A 97 -17.66 -0.87 -2.24
CA GLY A 97 -17.80 -0.62 -3.67
C GLY A 97 -16.47 -0.32 -4.36
N SER A 98 -15.69 0.60 -3.82
CA SER A 98 -14.36 0.94 -4.34
C SER A 98 -13.45 1.48 -3.23
N LEU A 99 -12.15 1.60 -3.52
CA LEU A 99 -11.22 2.30 -2.61
C LEU A 99 -11.61 3.78 -2.45
N MET A 100 -12.15 4.41 -3.49
CA MET A 100 -12.61 5.80 -3.42
C MET A 100 -13.83 5.92 -2.52
N ASP A 101 -14.80 4.99 -2.60
CA ASP A 101 -15.95 4.99 -1.71
C ASP A 101 -15.54 4.75 -0.25
N PHE A 102 -14.53 3.91 -0.03
CA PHE A 102 -13.93 3.73 1.29
C PHE A 102 -13.27 5.01 1.82
N LEU A 103 -12.53 5.74 0.96
CA LEU A 103 -11.92 7.02 1.34
C LEU A 103 -12.97 8.08 1.70
N LYS A 104 -14.04 8.21 0.91
CA LYS A 104 -15.11 9.19 1.14
C LYS A 104 -16.01 8.81 2.31
N GLY A 105 -16.33 7.53 2.45
CA GLY A 105 -17.20 7.01 3.52
C GLY A 105 -16.45 6.84 4.85
N PRO A 106 -15.90 5.64 5.15
CA PRO A 106 -15.30 5.34 6.47
C PRO A 106 -14.11 6.22 6.85
N ILE A 107 -13.31 6.67 5.86
CA ILE A 107 -12.14 7.55 6.10
C ILE A 107 -12.56 9.01 6.20
N CYS A 108 -13.74 9.37 5.68
CA CYS A 108 -14.33 10.72 5.71
C CYS A 108 -13.44 11.77 5.02
N LEU A 109 -12.92 11.47 3.82
CA LEU A 109 -12.34 12.50 2.95
C LEU A 109 -13.43 13.17 2.14
N SER A 110 -13.46 14.51 2.15
CA SER A 110 -14.31 15.29 1.27
C SER A 110 -13.76 15.34 -0.17
N ASP A 111 -14.55 15.80 -1.11
CA ASP A 111 -14.08 16.03 -2.49
C ASP A 111 -13.00 17.12 -2.51
N GLU A 112 -13.11 18.12 -1.66
CA GLU A 112 -12.10 19.16 -1.49
C GLU A 112 -10.78 18.60 -0.94
N ASP A 113 -10.82 17.66 0.03
CA ASP A 113 -9.62 16.99 0.54
C ASP A 113 -8.90 16.23 -0.57
N ILE A 114 -9.65 15.52 -1.42
CA ILE A 114 -9.12 14.75 -2.55
C ILE A 114 -8.52 15.68 -3.60
N GLU A 115 -9.20 16.77 -3.93
CA GLU A 115 -8.70 17.77 -4.86
C GLU A 115 -7.44 18.45 -4.35
N GLN A 116 -7.37 18.77 -3.06
CA GLN A 116 -6.19 19.31 -2.42
C GLN A 116 -4.99 18.34 -2.50
N LEU A 117 -5.21 17.04 -2.27
CA LEU A 117 -4.17 16.03 -2.43
C LEU A 117 -3.67 15.97 -3.87
N ARG A 118 -4.58 15.97 -4.85
CA ARG A 118 -4.22 15.93 -6.28
C ARG A 118 -3.44 17.17 -6.69
N ASN A 119 -3.90 18.36 -6.33
CA ASN A 119 -3.21 19.62 -6.64
C ASN A 119 -1.82 19.72 -5.99
N ARG A 120 -1.61 19.01 -4.89
CA ARG A 120 -0.33 19.02 -4.18
C ARG A 120 0.66 17.99 -4.70
N PHE A 121 0.20 16.83 -5.15
CA PHE A 121 1.05 15.69 -5.48
C PHE A 121 1.06 15.32 -6.97
N LEU A 122 0.16 15.88 -7.76
CA LEU A 122 0.15 15.70 -9.22
C LEU A 122 0.56 17.01 -9.89
N GLU A 123 1.46 16.91 -10.87
CA GLU A 123 1.87 18.04 -11.74
C GLU A 123 0.83 18.33 -12.81
#